data_3aa36b32cdd22742b27f975acb66876a
#
_entry.id   3aa36b32cdd22742b27f975acb66876a
#
_cell.length_a   1.000
_cell.length_b   1.000
_cell.length_c   1.000
_cell.angle_alpha   90.00
_cell.angle_beta   90.00
_cell.angle_gamma   90.00
#
_symmetry.space_group_name_H-M   'P 1'
#
loop_
_entity.id
_entity.type
_entity.pdbx_description
1 polymer ?
#
loop_
_entity_poly.entity_id
_entity_poly.type
_entity_poly.pdbx_seq_one_letter_code
_entity_poly.pdbx_strand_id
1 'polypeptide(L)'
;MTQIKTKCLIIGSGPAGYTAALYTSRANLQPVLFEGHQPGGQLTITTEVENFPGYPDGTTGTQLMEDIRRQAIRFGADVRPGIITKVDFTSRPLKATADDGSEIEADTVIISTGATARFLGLPDEQKYMGLGVSACATCDGFFYRKKRVAVVGGGDTACEEALYLSNIAAEVFMIVRKDYLRASKVMQRRVLDKPNITVLVTTTTAGLYGGEFLEGAPL
;
A
#
# COMPACT_ATOMS: atom_id res chain seq x y z
N MET A 1 -17.56 5.81 -28.96
CA MET A 1 -16.60 6.26 -27.93
C MET A 1 -17.30 7.32 -27.11
N THR A 2 -17.35 7.15 -25.82
CA THR A 2 -17.97 8.13 -24.92
C THR A 2 -16.96 9.21 -24.58
N GLN A 3 -17.34 10.48 -24.74
CA GLN A 3 -16.50 11.62 -24.36
C GLN A 3 -16.95 12.12 -22.98
N ILE A 4 -16.02 12.19 -22.04
CA ILE A 4 -16.24 12.62 -20.66
C ILE A 4 -15.49 13.90 -20.42
N LYS A 5 -16.17 14.93 -19.91
CA LYS A 5 -15.52 16.17 -19.46
C LYS A 5 -15.71 16.34 -17.97
N THR A 6 -14.63 16.62 -17.25
CA THR A 6 -14.67 16.80 -15.80
C THR A 6 -13.68 17.86 -15.34
N LYS A 7 -13.95 18.51 -14.21
CA LYS A 7 -12.99 19.41 -13.58
C LYS A 7 -11.86 18.63 -12.89
N CYS A 8 -12.14 17.40 -12.42
CA CYS A 8 -11.17 16.57 -11.71
C CYS A 8 -11.33 15.11 -12.10
N LEU A 9 -10.32 14.54 -12.75
CA LEU A 9 -10.19 13.10 -12.96
C LEU A 9 -9.39 12.51 -11.80
N ILE A 10 -9.88 11.42 -11.20
CA ILE A 10 -9.18 10.66 -10.16
C ILE A 10 -8.90 9.27 -10.69
N ILE A 11 -7.64 8.85 -10.65
CA ILE A 11 -7.19 7.55 -11.16
C ILE A 11 -6.80 6.68 -9.97
N GLY A 12 -7.63 5.65 -9.68
CA GLY A 12 -7.47 4.72 -8.59
C GLY A 12 -8.42 4.97 -7.41
N SER A 13 -8.87 3.89 -6.80
CA SER A 13 -9.96 3.83 -5.82
C SER A 13 -9.55 3.34 -4.43
N GLY A 14 -8.27 3.36 -4.11
CA GLY A 14 -7.83 3.12 -2.75
C GLY A 14 -8.32 4.22 -1.78
N PRO A 15 -7.96 4.15 -0.49
CA PRO A 15 -8.37 5.17 0.50
C PRO A 15 -8.06 6.60 0.06
N ALA A 16 -6.93 6.80 -0.61
CA ALA A 16 -6.53 8.11 -1.14
C ALA A 16 -7.48 8.60 -2.23
N GLY A 17 -7.85 7.73 -3.19
CA GLY A 17 -8.73 8.06 -4.30
C GLY A 17 -10.14 8.41 -3.85
N TYR A 18 -10.75 7.57 -3.04
CA TYR A 18 -12.10 7.87 -2.53
C TYR A 18 -12.12 9.07 -1.58
N THR A 19 -11.08 9.27 -0.77
CA THR A 19 -10.96 10.49 0.05
C THR A 19 -10.85 11.73 -0.83
N ALA A 20 -10.04 11.68 -1.88
CA ALA A 20 -9.94 12.77 -2.85
C ALA A 20 -11.30 13.03 -3.54
N ALA A 21 -12.00 11.97 -3.94
CA ALA A 21 -13.33 12.06 -4.56
C ALA A 21 -14.35 12.73 -3.62
N LEU A 22 -14.35 12.35 -2.33
CA LEU A 22 -15.19 12.97 -1.31
C LEU A 22 -14.97 14.49 -1.24
N TYR A 23 -13.71 14.91 -1.08
CA TYR A 23 -13.43 16.33 -0.86
C TYR A 23 -13.54 17.16 -2.12
N THR A 24 -13.19 16.63 -3.28
CA THR A 24 -13.39 17.33 -4.58
C THR A 24 -14.87 17.46 -4.91
N SER A 25 -15.72 16.48 -4.56
CA SER A 25 -17.17 16.59 -4.65
C SER A 25 -17.71 17.70 -3.75
N ARG A 26 -17.27 17.75 -2.49
CA ARG A 26 -17.65 18.82 -1.54
C ARG A 26 -17.19 20.21 -2.00
N ALA A 27 -16.11 20.29 -2.76
CA ALA A 27 -15.63 21.52 -3.39
C ALA A 27 -16.34 21.84 -4.72
N ASN A 28 -17.38 21.08 -5.11
CA ASN A 28 -18.13 21.24 -6.36
C ASN A 28 -17.27 21.12 -7.62
N LEU A 29 -16.26 20.25 -7.60
CA LEU A 29 -15.39 19.97 -8.74
C LEU A 29 -15.91 18.84 -9.63
N GLN A 30 -17.05 18.23 -9.27
CA GLN A 30 -17.70 17.17 -10.06
C GLN A 30 -16.70 16.08 -10.51
N PRO A 31 -16.01 15.42 -9.56
CA PRO A 31 -14.96 14.48 -9.90
C PRO A 31 -15.52 13.25 -10.61
N VAL A 32 -14.75 12.74 -11.57
CA VAL A 32 -14.90 11.40 -12.14
C VAL A 32 -13.74 10.56 -11.65
N LEU A 33 -14.04 9.42 -11.01
CA LEU A 33 -13.05 8.49 -10.50
C LEU A 33 -13.15 7.17 -11.26
N PHE A 34 -12.02 6.67 -11.75
CA PHE A 34 -11.89 5.31 -12.29
C PHE A 34 -11.25 4.38 -11.27
N GLU A 35 -11.94 3.27 -10.97
CA GLU A 35 -11.62 2.41 -9.83
C GLU A 35 -10.35 1.57 -10.03
N GLY A 36 -9.96 1.28 -11.27
CA GLY A 36 -8.81 0.43 -11.56
C GLY A 36 -9.15 -1.06 -11.48
N HIS A 37 -8.11 -1.91 -11.51
CA HIS A 37 -8.26 -3.38 -11.48
C HIS A 37 -8.84 -3.93 -10.16
N GLN A 38 -8.59 -3.24 -9.05
CA GLN A 38 -8.99 -3.66 -7.71
C GLN A 38 -9.72 -2.52 -7.02
N PRO A 39 -11.07 -2.43 -7.19
CA PRO A 39 -11.88 -1.43 -6.49
C PRO A 39 -11.67 -1.48 -4.98
N GLY A 40 -11.39 -0.31 -4.37
CA GLY A 40 -11.05 -0.21 -2.95
C GLY A 40 -9.56 -0.42 -2.62
N GLY A 41 -8.76 -0.91 -3.58
CA GLY A 41 -7.32 -1.06 -3.42
C GLY A 41 -6.92 -2.14 -2.42
N GLN A 42 -5.70 -2.05 -1.88
CA GLN A 42 -5.11 -3.11 -1.05
C GLN A 42 -5.87 -3.42 0.25
N LEU A 43 -6.62 -2.48 0.81
CA LEU A 43 -7.40 -2.75 2.02
C LEU A 43 -8.47 -3.84 1.80
N THR A 44 -8.93 -4.05 0.56
CA THR A 44 -9.93 -5.08 0.29
C THR A 44 -9.41 -6.52 0.40
N ILE A 45 -8.11 -6.71 0.45
CA ILE A 45 -7.46 -8.00 0.71
C ILE A 45 -6.99 -8.16 2.16
N THR A 46 -7.20 -7.15 3.00
CA THR A 46 -6.91 -7.19 4.43
C THR A 46 -8.17 -7.62 5.18
N THR A 47 -8.03 -8.56 6.11
CA THR A 47 -9.16 -9.08 6.90
C THR A 47 -9.61 -8.07 7.94
N GLU A 48 -8.72 -7.62 8.82
CA GLU A 48 -9.02 -6.71 9.91
C GLU A 48 -8.22 -5.41 9.79
N VAL A 49 -8.86 -4.29 10.10
CA VAL A 49 -8.29 -2.95 10.17
C VAL A 49 -8.63 -2.36 11.53
N GLU A 50 -7.65 -2.32 12.42
CA GLU A 50 -7.80 -1.83 13.81
C GLU A 50 -7.30 -0.40 14.01
N ASN A 51 -6.58 0.14 13.05
CA ASN A 51 -5.84 1.40 13.15
C ASN A 51 -6.42 2.55 12.30
N PHE A 52 -7.65 2.40 11.79
CA PHE A 52 -8.32 3.49 11.08
C PHE A 52 -9.20 4.30 12.07
N PRO A 53 -8.93 5.60 12.29
CA PRO A 53 -9.69 6.41 13.21
C PRO A 53 -11.17 6.48 12.83
N GLY A 54 -12.05 6.28 13.82
CA GLY A 54 -13.51 6.25 13.63
C GLY A 54 -14.13 4.86 13.72
N TYR A 55 -13.30 3.81 13.82
CA TYR A 55 -13.73 2.43 14.06
C TYR A 55 -13.08 1.91 15.35
N PRO A 56 -13.64 2.24 16.53
CA PRO A 56 -13.02 1.92 17.82
C PRO A 56 -12.90 0.42 18.09
N ASP A 57 -13.78 -0.37 17.51
CA ASP A 57 -13.82 -1.85 17.64
C ASP A 57 -13.19 -2.55 16.43
N GLY A 58 -12.49 -1.80 15.56
CA GLY A 58 -11.97 -2.31 14.30
C GLY A 58 -13.06 -2.48 13.22
N THR A 59 -12.64 -2.89 12.04
CA THR A 59 -13.52 -3.18 10.90
C THR A 59 -12.80 -4.07 9.91
N THR A 60 -13.51 -4.64 8.93
CA THR A 60 -12.85 -5.31 7.81
C THR A 60 -12.40 -4.30 6.76
N GLY A 61 -11.31 -4.60 6.05
CA GLY A 61 -10.84 -3.72 4.97
C GLY A 61 -11.90 -3.53 3.87
N THR A 62 -12.66 -4.58 3.54
CA THR A 62 -13.75 -4.50 2.57
C THR A 62 -14.87 -3.57 3.04
N GLN A 63 -15.30 -3.68 4.31
CA GLN A 63 -16.34 -2.82 4.87
C GLN A 63 -15.89 -1.35 4.90
N LEU A 64 -14.67 -1.11 5.36
CA LEU A 64 -14.10 0.24 5.40
C LEU A 64 -14.10 0.89 4.01
N MET A 65 -13.65 0.15 2.99
CA MET A 65 -13.57 0.70 1.64
C MET A 65 -14.95 0.94 1.02
N GLU A 66 -15.92 0.09 1.31
CA GLU A 66 -17.32 0.31 0.87
C GLU A 66 -17.92 1.54 1.57
N ASP A 67 -17.66 1.76 2.85
CA ASP A 67 -18.17 2.93 3.58
C ASP A 67 -17.57 4.24 3.03
N ILE A 68 -16.28 4.27 2.74
CA ILE A 68 -15.61 5.44 2.14
C ILE A 68 -16.13 5.68 0.72
N ARG A 69 -16.30 4.62 -0.09
CA ARG A 69 -16.88 4.68 -1.44
C ARG A 69 -18.28 5.27 -1.42
N ARG A 70 -19.16 4.74 -0.59
CA ARG A 70 -20.54 5.21 -0.40
C ARG A 70 -20.58 6.67 0.03
N GLN A 71 -19.65 7.07 0.90
CA GLN A 71 -19.55 8.46 1.33
C GLN A 71 -19.18 9.38 0.16
N ALA A 72 -18.20 9.01 -0.69
CA ALA A 72 -17.82 9.79 -1.86
C ALA A 72 -19.00 9.95 -2.85
N ILE A 73 -19.69 8.84 -3.16
CA ILE A 73 -20.87 8.83 -4.05
C ILE A 73 -22.01 9.71 -3.48
N ARG A 74 -22.26 9.64 -2.18
CA ARG A 74 -23.28 10.46 -1.52
C ARG A 74 -23.05 11.97 -1.72
N PHE A 75 -21.80 12.41 -1.84
CA PHE A 75 -21.45 13.80 -2.10
C PHE A 75 -21.34 14.15 -3.60
N GLY A 76 -21.65 13.20 -4.50
CA GLY A 76 -21.75 13.45 -5.94
C GLY A 76 -20.50 13.08 -6.73
N ALA A 77 -19.61 12.23 -6.22
CA ALA A 77 -18.55 11.65 -7.01
C ALA A 77 -19.12 10.68 -8.05
N ASP A 78 -18.73 10.83 -9.32
CA ASP A 78 -19.02 9.87 -10.39
C ASP A 78 -17.94 8.77 -10.34
N VAL A 79 -18.26 7.66 -9.68
CA VAL A 79 -17.36 6.52 -9.51
C VAL A 79 -17.65 5.49 -10.59
N ARG A 80 -16.64 5.21 -11.42
CA ARG A 80 -16.76 4.34 -12.58
C ARG A 80 -15.86 3.12 -12.47
N PRO A 81 -16.36 1.93 -12.81
CA PRO A 81 -15.50 0.77 -13.03
C PRO A 81 -14.62 1.03 -14.26
N GLY A 82 -13.47 0.36 -14.33
CA GLY A 82 -12.56 0.43 -15.47
C GLY A 82 -11.20 1.03 -15.11
N ILE A 83 -10.32 1.01 -16.09
CA ILE A 83 -8.90 1.32 -15.94
C ILE A 83 -8.51 2.43 -16.90
N ILE A 84 -7.77 3.42 -16.41
CA ILE A 84 -7.12 4.37 -17.30
C ILE A 84 -5.87 3.72 -17.90
N THR A 85 -5.90 3.50 -19.21
CA THR A 85 -4.84 2.80 -19.95
C THR A 85 -3.83 3.74 -20.58
N LYS A 86 -4.23 5.01 -20.82
CA LYS A 86 -3.36 6.00 -21.45
C LYS A 86 -3.65 7.39 -20.87
N VAL A 87 -2.61 8.20 -20.78
CA VAL A 87 -2.70 9.61 -20.37
C VAL A 87 -1.85 10.49 -21.28
N ASP A 88 -2.32 11.72 -21.51
CA ASP A 88 -1.55 12.79 -22.13
C ASP A 88 -1.74 14.07 -21.32
N PHE A 89 -0.68 14.48 -20.66
CA PHE A 89 -0.63 15.66 -19.79
C PHE A 89 0.24 16.78 -20.37
N THR A 90 0.57 16.70 -21.66
CA THR A 90 1.45 17.67 -22.34
C THR A 90 0.73 18.97 -22.70
N SER A 91 -0.61 18.92 -22.77
CA SER A 91 -1.46 20.08 -23.12
C SER A 91 -2.70 20.15 -22.22
N ARG A 92 -3.43 21.25 -22.30
CA ARG A 92 -4.72 21.39 -21.61
C ARG A 92 -5.86 21.45 -22.65
N PRO A 93 -7.01 20.82 -22.34
CA PRO A 93 -7.30 20.00 -21.16
C PRO A 93 -6.41 18.77 -21.08
N LEU A 94 -6.17 18.26 -19.86
CA LEU A 94 -5.45 17.00 -19.64
C LEU A 94 -6.30 15.86 -20.20
N LYS A 95 -5.67 14.87 -20.88
CA LYS A 95 -6.39 13.80 -21.55
C LYS A 95 -6.05 12.43 -20.96
N ALA A 96 -7.06 11.58 -20.92
CA ALA A 96 -6.91 10.17 -20.54
C ALA A 96 -7.81 9.30 -21.40
N THR A 97 -7.47 8.01 -21.52
CA THR A 97 -8.27 7.00 -22.21
C THR A 97 -8.50 5.84 -21.27
N ALA A 98 -9.75 5.41 -21.13
CA ALA A 98 -10.10 4.21 -20.36
C ALA A 98 -10.05 2.94 -21.21
N ASP A 99 -10.11 1.79 -20.58
CA ASP A 99 -10.05 0.46 -21.20
C ASP A 99 -11.26 0.16 -22.11
N ASP A 100 -12.41 0.79 -21.83
CA ASP A 100 -13.61 0.71 -22.68
C ASP A 100 -13.55 1.65 -23.92
N GLY A 101 -12.44 2.36 -24.10
CA GLY A 101 -12.24 3.32 -25.17
C GLY A 101 -12.88 4.69 -24.92
N SER A 102 -13.39 4.97 -23.74
CA SER A 102 -13.86 6.30 -23.35
C SER A 102 -12.70 7.29 -23.30
N GLU A 103 -12.89 8.47 -23.85
CA GLU A 103 -11.94 9.57 -23.80
C GLU A 103 -12.35 10.58 -22.74
N ILE A 104 -11.41 10.96 -21.88
CA ILE A 104 -11.62 11.87 -20.76
C ILE A 104 -10.79 13.14 -20.97
N GLU A 105 -11.46 14.29 -20.87
CA GLU A 105 -10.83 15.61 -20.79
C GLU A 105 -11.03 16.17 -19.38
N ALA A 106 -9.93 16.52 -18.70
CA ALA A 106 -9.96 17.01 -17.32
C ALA A 106 -9.15 18.31 -17.15
N ASP A 107 -9.63 19.20 -16.29
CA ASP A 107 -8.88 20.40 -15.90
C ASP A 107 -7.73 20.03 -14.96
N THR A 108 -7.96 19.08 -14.07
CA THR A 108 -7.01 18.56 -13.09
C THR A 108 -7.06 17.03 -13.00
N VAL A 109 -5.95 16.41 -12.61
CA VAL A 109 -5.86 14.95 -12.43
C VAL A 109 -5.22 14.66 -11.08
N ILE A 110 -5.81 13.72 -10.33
CA ILE A 110 -5.25 13.13 -9.12
C ILE A 110 -4.88 11.68 -9.43
N ILE A 111 -3.61 11.33 -9.26
CA ILE A 111 -3.10 9.97 -9.46
C ILE A 111 -2.99 9.32 -8.08
N SER A 112 -3.83 8.32 -7.83
CA SER A 112 -3.92 7.57 -6.57
C SER A 112 -3.90 6.05 -6.81
N THR A 113 -3.04 5.61 -7.71
CA THR A 113 -2.96 4.22 -8.19
C THR A 113 -2.33 3.27 -7.17
N GLY A 114 -1.85 3.79 -6.04
CA GLY A 114 -1.28 3.01 -4.96
C GLY A 114 0.03 2.33 -5.31
N ALA A 115 0.32 1.26 -4.59
CA ALA A 115 1.48 0.42 -4.80
C ALA A 115 1.12 -1.04 -4.51
N THR A 116 1.86 -1.98 -5.08
CA THR A 116 1.74 -3.40 -4.79
C THR A 116 2.96 -3.84 -4.00
N ALA A 117 2.75 -4.59 -2.94
CA ALA A 117 3.82 -5.18 -2.16
C ALA A 117 4.67 -6.12 -3.05
N ARG A 118 5.98 -6.04 -2.87
CA ARG A 118 6.92 -6.93 -3.56
C ARG A 118 7.34 -8.02 -2.60
N PHE A 119 6.84 -9.22 -2.81
CA PHE A 119 7.23 -10.42 -2.09
C PHE A 119 8.52 -11.02 -2.63
N LEU A 120 9.11 -11.97 -1.89
CA LEU A 120 10.35 -12.65 -2.29
C LEU A 120 10.10 -13.65 -3.43
N GLY A 121 8.88 -14.17 -3.55
CA GLY A 121 8.52 -15.22 -4.50
C GLY A 121 8.86 -16.61 -4.00
N LEU A 122 8.97 -16.79 -2.68
CA LEU A 122 9.18 -18.10 -2.07
C LEU A 122 7.90 -18.93 -2.13
N PRO A 123 7.98 -20.25 -2.36
CA PRO A 123 6.80 -21.11 -2.48
C PRO A 123 5.84 -21.02 -1.28
N ASP A 124 6.39 -20.85 -0.09
CA ASP A 124 5.62 -20.86 1.15
C ASP A 124 5.13 -19.48 1.62
N GLU A 125 5.47 -18.41 0.91
CA GLU A 125 5.05 -17.05 1.32
C GLU A 125 3.54 -16.93 1.45
N GLN A 126 2.80 -17.47 0.47
CA GLN A 126 1.34 -17.42 0.45
C GLN A 126 0.71 -18.16 1.64
N LYS A 127 1.32 -19.27 2.08
CA LYS A 127 0.86 -20.04 3.24
C LYS A 127 0.90 -19.24 4.53
N TYR A 128 1.93 -18.40 4.68
CA TYR A 128 2.17 -17.65 5.91
C TYR A 128 1.72 -16.19 5.84
N MET A 129 1.00 -15.79 4.78
CA MET A 129 0.43 -14.43 4.70
C MET A 129 -0.54 -14.18 5.86
N GLY A 130 -0.27 -13.13 6.66
CA GLY A 130 -1.02 -12.83 7.88
C GLY A 130 -0.73 -13.76 9.07
N LEU A 131 0.01 -14.87 8.84
CA LEU A 131 0.40 -15.85 9.85
C LEU A 131 1.90 -15.81 10.17
N GLY A 132 2.56 -14.71 9.85
CA GLY A 132 3.99 -14.48 10.07
C GLY A 132 4.70 -13.77 8.94
N VAL A 133 4.13 -13.76 7.74
CA VAL A 133 4.59 -12.97 6.60
C VAL A 133 3.70 -11.75 6.42
N SER A 134 4.31 -10.58 6.36
CA SER A 134 3.65 -9.29 6.13
C SER A 134 4.51 -8.42 5.20
N ALA A 135 3.88 -7.47 4.53
CA ALA A 135 4.54 -6.45 3.73
C ALA A 135 4.32 -5.04 4.29
N CYS A 136 3.82 -4.92 5.54
CA CYS A 136 3.50 -3.64 6.17
C CYS A 136 3.78 -3.71 7.67
N ALA A 137 4.91 -3.16 8.12
CA ALA A 137 5.25 -3.16 9.53
C ALA A 137 4.29 -2.31 10.39
N THR A 138 3.80 -1.20 9.86
CA THR A 138 2.86 -0.32 10.59
C THR A 138 1.47 -0.94 10.72
N CYS A 139 1.07 -1.82 9.80
CA CYS A 139 -0.21 -2.52 9.84
C CYS A 139 -0.17 -3.66 10.88
N ASP A 140 0.84 -4.52 10.77
CA ASP A 140 0.87 -5.83 11.45
C ASP A 140 1.88 -5.88 12.60
N GLY A 141 2.75 -4.89 12.73
CA GLY A 141 3.87 -4.91 13.69
C GLY A 141 3.42 -5.07 15.15
N PHE A 142 2.21 -4.63 15.50
CA PHE A 142 1.66 -4.78 16.84
C PHE A 142 1.53 -6.25 17.26
N PHE A 143 1.19 -7.16 16.35
CA PHE A 143 1.06 -8.60 16.62
C PHE A 143 2.42 -9.28 16.90
N TYR A 144 3.53 -8.59 16.58
CA TYR A 144 4.88 -9.08 16.75
C TYR A 144 5.63 -8.40 17.92
N ARG A 145 4.91 -7.75 18.84
CA ARG A 145 5.50 -7.15 20.05
C ARG A 145 6.31 -8.17 20.83
N LYS A 146 7.54 -7.75 21.21
CA LYS A 146 8.50 -8.57 21.98
C LYS A 146 8.91 -9.89 21.29
N LYS A 147 8.60 -10.07 20.01
CA LYS A 147 9.06 -11.20 19.20
C LYS A 147 10.34 -10.81 18.44
N ARG A 148 11.00 -11.81 17.90
CA ARG A 148 12.08 -11.65 16.94
C ARG A 148 11.47 -11.54 15.55
N VAL A 149 11.89 -10.57 14.77
CA VAL A 149 11.35 -10.31 13.43
C VAL A 149 12.46 -10.16 12.40
N ALA A 150 12.19 -10.49 11.16
CA ALA A 150 13.11 -10.28 10.05
C ALA A 150 12.49 -9.29 9.06
N VAL A 151 13.30 -8.35 8.56
CA VAL A 151 12.97 -7.42 7.48
C VAL A 151 13.87 -7.74 6.29
N VAL A 152 13.29 -8.13 5.16
CA VAL A 152 14.05 -8.47 3.97
C VAL A 152 14.14 -7.26 3.04
N GLY A 153 15.34 -6.75 2.88
CA GLY A 153 15.62 -5.60 2.03
C GLY A 153 16.71 -4.70 2.57
N GLY A 154 17.22 -3.80 1.73
CA GLY A 154 18.29 -2.87 2.10
C GLY A 154 18.09 -1.46 1.52
N GLY A 155 16.88 -1.11 1.07
CA GLY A 155 16.49 0.24 0.65
C GLY A 155 15.87 1.06 1.79
N ASP A 156 15.49 2.32 1.51
CA ASP A 156 14.91 3.22 2.51
C ASP A 156 13.67 2.62 3.17
N THR A 157 12.74 2.05 2.41
CA THR A 157 11.54 1.38 2.95
C THR A 157 11.90 0.29 3.97
N ALA A 158 12.85 -0.61 3.64
CA ALA A 158 13.25 -1.65 4.57
C ALA A 158 13.90 -1.08 5.85
N CYS A 159 14.65 0.01 5.74
CA CYS A 159 15.20 0.69 6.90
C CYS A 159 14.11 1.35 7.74
N GLU A 160 13.12 1.97 7.13
CA GLU A 160 11.96 2.57 7.83
C GLU A 160 11.17 1.51 8.59
N GLU A 161 10.84 0.39 7.93
CA GLU A 161 10.15 -0.75 8.52
C GLU A 161 10.95 -1.35 9.70
N ALA A 162 12.26 -1.54 9.54
CA ALA A 162 13.13 -2.03 10.60
C ALA A 162 13.20 -1.07 11.80
N LEU A 163 13.31 0.23 11.55
CA LEU A 163 13.29 1.25 12.60
C LEU A 163 11.96 1.29 13.35
N TYR A 164 10.84 1.18 12.63
CA TYR A 164 9.53 1.10 13.25
C TYR A 164 9.43 -0.14 14.14
N LEU A 165 9.74 -1.32 13.60
CA LEU A 165 9.70 -2.59 14.32
C LEU A 165 10.67 -2.62 15.51
N SER A 166 11.81 -1.93 15.45
CA SER A 166 12.76 -1.87 16.56
C SER A 166 12.19 -1.26 17.85
N ASN A 167 11.10 -0.48 17.75
CA ASN A 167 10.44 0.11 18.91
C ASN A 167 9.44 -0.84 19.60
N ILE A 168 9.06 -1.94 18.95
CA ILE A 168 8.02 -2.86 19.42
C ILE A 168 8.48 -4.31 19.52
N ALA A 169 9.33 -4.77 18.62
CA ALA A 169 9.91 -6.11 18.61
C ALA A 169 11.08 -6.24 19.62
N ALA A 170 11.38 -7.44 20.03
CA ALA A 170 12.55 -7.71 20.87
C ALA A 170 13.85 -7.52 20.08
N GLU A 171 13.92 -8.09 18.89
CA GLU A 171 15.07 -8.03 17.99
C GLU A 171 14.57 -7.93 16.54
N VAL A 172 15.29 -7.17 15.73
CA VAL A 172 15.05 -7.03 14.29
C VAL A 172 16.26 -7.47 13.50
N PHE A 173 16.09 -8.41 12.59
CA PHE A 173 17.15 -8.85 11.67
C PHE A 173 16.85 -8.29 10.27
N MET A 174 17.75 -7.47 9.76
CA MET A 174 17.66 -7.03 8.35
C MET A 174 18.43 -7.98 7.46
N ILE A 175 17.76 -8.68 6.56
CA ILE A 175 18.37 -9.63 5.62
C ILE A 175 18.62 -8.89 4.30
N VAL A 176 19.89 -8.69 3.97
CA VAL A 176 20.31 -7.85 2.85
C VAL A 176 21.16 -8.68 1.87
N ARG A 177 20.63 -8.90 0.66
CA ARG A 177 21.30 -9.70 -0.38
C ARG A 177 22.66 -9.14 -0.81
N LYS A 178 22.81 -7.81 -0.83
CA LYS A 178 24.07 -7.15 -1.16
C LYS A 178 24.96 -7.03 0.08
N ASP A 179 26.22 -6.72 -0.13
CA ASP A 179 27.19 -6.42 0.92
C ASP A 179 27.03 -5.01 1.53
N TYR A 180 26.03 -4.25 1.05
CA TYR A 180 25.73 -2.91 1.53
C TYR A 180 24.23 -2.58 1.50
N LEU A 181 23.83 -1.61 2.32
CA LEU A 181 22.50 -1.00 2.30
C LEU A 181 22.41 0.03 1.17
N ARG A 182 21.36 -0.03 0.34
CA ARG A 182 21.09 0.94 -0.74
C ARG A 182 20.34 2.17 -0.27
N ALA A 183 19.90 2.17 0.97
CA ALA A 183 19.18 3.28 1.60
C ALA A 183 20.02 4.56 1.63
N SER A 184 19.39 5.70 1.85
CA SER A 184 20.07 6.97 2.09
C SER A 184 21.04 6.87 3.27
N LYS A 185 22.11 7.62 3.27
CA LYS A 185 23.14 7.60 4.34
C LYS A 185 22.54 7.89 5.72
N VAL A 186 21.52 8.75 5.76
CA VAL A 186 20.81 9.07 7.00
C VAL A 186 20.09 7.84 7.54
N MET A 187 19.37 7.09 6.68
CA MET A 187 18.65 5.90 7.08
C MET A 187 19.59 4.76 7.46
N GLN A 188 20.69 4.59 6.73
CA GLN A 188 21.75 3.64 7.09
C GLN A 188 22.25 3.88 8.52
N ARG A 189 22.62 5.13 8.84
CA ARG A 189 23.10 5.50 10.16
C ARG A 189 22.07 5.23 11.24
N ARG A 190 20.82 5.63 11.04
CA ARG A 190 19.74 5.39 12.01
C ARG A 190 19.55 3.90 12.33
N VAL A 191 19.63 3.03 11.31
CA VAL A 191 19.53 1.57 11.49
C VAL A 191 20.72 1.02 12.25
N LEU A 192 21.95 1.42 11.87
CA LEU A 192 23.20 0.93 12.48
C LEU A 192 23.38 1.40 13.94
N ASP A 193 22.79 2.54 14.29
CA ASP A 193 22.82 3.10 15.65
C ASP A 193 21.79 2.42 16.60
N LYS A 194 20.89 1.57 16.08
CA LYS A 194 19.88 0.88 16.91
C LYS A 194 20.44 -0.42 17.50
N PRO A 195 20.47 -0.58 18.83
CA PRO A 195 21.10 -1.71 19.50
C PRO A 195 20.40 -3.05 19.26
N ASN A 196 19.10 -3.02 18.93
CA ASN A 196 18.29 -4.22 18.68
C ASN A 196 18.02 -4.48 17.19
N ILE A 197 18.75 -3.81 16.28
CA ILE A 197 18.74 -4.12 14.85
C ILE A 197 20.07 -4.77 14.48
N THR A 198 20.02 -5.96 13.90
CA THR A 198 21.18 -6.65 13.32
C THR A 198 21.05 -6.69 11.80
N VAL A 199 22.05 -6.16 11.09
CA VAL A 199 22.09 -6.18 9.63
C VAL A 199 22.93 -7.35 9.15
N LEU A 200 22.30 -8.30 8.46
CA LEU A 200 22.91 -9.47 7.84
C LEU A 200 23.10 -9.20 6.35
N VAL A 201 24.27 -8.73 5.98
CA VAL A 201 24.63 -8.49 4.58
C VAL A 201 25.03 -9.78 3.87
N THR A 202 25.04 -9.78 2.53
CA THR A 202 25.37 -10.92 1.68
C THR A 202 24.54 -12.17 2.04
N THR A 203 23.31 -11.93 2.48
CA THR A 203 22.42 -12.96 3.02
C THR A 203 21.08 -12.94 2.28
N THR A 204 20.55 -14.12 1.99
CA THR A 204 19.24 -14.31 1.36
C THR A 204 18.42 -15.32 2.15
N THR A 205 17.11 -15.17 2.10
CA THR A 205 16.18 -16.13 2.66
C THR A 205 16.01 -17.31 1.70
N ALA A 206 16.31 -18.52 2.15
CA ALA A 206 16.22 -19.73 1.34
C ALA A 206 14.83 -20.37 1.36
N GLY A 207 13.98 -20.04 2.33
CA GLY A 207 12.63 -20.58 2.46
C GLY A 207 11.97 -20.08 3.74
N LEU A 208 10.80 -20.64 4.05
CA LEU A 208 10.03 -20.38 5.25
C LEU A 208 9.62 -21.70 5.87
N TYR A 209 9.59 -21.80 7.20
CA TYR A 209 9.12 -23.00 7.89
C TYR A 209 8.29 -22.66 9.12
N GLY A 210 7.40 -23.58 9.49
CA GLY A 210 6.54 -23.50 10.66
C GLY A 210 5.35 -24.44 10.53
N GLY A 211 4.52 -24.47 11.55
CA GLY A 211 3.26 -25.18 11.57
C GLY A 211 2.13 -24.37 10.95
N GLU A 212 1.17 -23.95 11.76
CA GLU A 212 0.12 -23.01 11.41
C GLU A 212 0.68 -21.57 11.24
N PHE A 213 1.60 -21.20 12.12
CA PHE A 213 2.29 -19.91 12.07
C PHE A 213 3.73 -20.07 11.58
N LEU A 214 4.29 -19.00 11.05
CA LEU A 214 5.69 -18.92 10.69
C LEU A 214 6.56 -19.01 11.97
N GLU A 215 7.51 -19.93 11.98
CA GLU A 215 8.46 -20.12 13.10
C GLU A 215 9.87 -19.63 12.74
N GLY A 216 10.20 -19.62 11.44
CA GLY A 216 11.51 -19.15 11.02
C GLY A 216 11.71 -19.16 9.51
N ALA A 217 12.87 -18.59 9.13
CA ALA A 217 13.33 -18.47 7.76
C ALA A 217 14.81 -18.89 7.71
N PRO A 218 15.15 -20.00 7.05
CA PRO A 218 16.55 -20.37 6.82
C PRO A 218 17.22 -19.35 5.88
N LEU A 219 18.49 -19.05 6.18
CA LEU A 219 19.32 -18.07 5.48
C LEU A 219 20.39 -18.74 4.62
#